data_27a42bce7ce18065e02782de7b5eecaa
#
_entry.id   27a42bce7ce18065e02782de7b5eecaa
#
_cell.length_a   1.000
_cell.length_b   1.000
_cell.length_c   1.000
_cell.angle_alpha   90.00
_cell.angle_beta   90.00
_cell.angle_gamma   90.00
#
_symmetry.space_group_name_H-M   'P 1'
#
loop_
_entity.id
_entity.type
_entity.pdbx_description
1 polymer ?
#
loop_
_entity_poly.entity_id
_entity_poly.type
_entity_poly.pdbx_seq_one_letter_code
_entity_poly.pdbx_strand_id
1 'polypeptide(L)'
;MEQRDIDERIQAYYGAAFDEQSRLSTRSAQGPLEFARIQEVVRAHLETDARLLDIGGGAGAHAVALRDAGFAVALIDPVPQHVEAAVSAGIEASVADARELPFEDDSFDAALMLGPLYHLAGAADRLRALAEARRVTRPGGCVFAGAISRYVAFGQIYLTRDPETADVDEWVALLREGRPSPRLRFPAGHFHTAEELAGELTSAGFDAVSVQGVEGPAGMLLEQLPADTDAATRDAAAHLADVAAEMPGIRDFSGHLLAVGRLPLR
;
A
#
# COMPACT_ATOMS: atom_id res chain seq x y z
N MET A 1 -9.59 17.92 4.34
CA MET A 1 -8.29 18.15 5.00
C MET A 1 -7.30 18.51 3.91
N GLU A 2 -6.52 19.56 4.09
CA GLU A 2 -5.50 19.95 3.13
C GLU A 2 -4.32 18.98 3.18
N GLN A 3 -3.62 18.80 2.05
CA GLN A 3 -2.50 17.85 1.98
C GLN A 3 -1.41 18.14 3.02
N ARG A 4 -1.09 19.41 3.23
CA ARG A 4 -0.11 19.82 4.23
C ARG A 4 -0.45 19.33 5.64
N ASP A 5 -1.74 19.35 6.02
CA ASP A 5 -2.16 18.87 7.35
C ASP A 5 -1.95 17.35 7.46
N ILE A 6 -2.13 16.62 6.34
CA ILE A 6 -1.87 15.19 6.27
C ILE A 6 -0.38 14.91 6.40
N ASP A 7 0.47 15.64 5.65
CA ASP A 7 1.92 15.49 5.68
C ASP A 7 2.48 15.73 7.10
N GLU A 8 1.99 16.75 7.83
CA GLU A 8 2.36 17.00 9.23
C GLU A 8 1.90 15.84 10.15
N ARG A 9 0.71 15.29 9.92
CA ARG A 9 0.19 14.15 10.70
C ARG A 9 0.92 12.85 10.42
N ILE A 10 1.41 12.62 9.19
CA ILE A 10 2.27 11.48 8.84
C ILE A 10 3.52 11.48 9.71
N GLN A 11 4.21 12.62 9.80
CA GLN A 11 5.41 12.76 10.63
C GLN A 11 5.11 12.44 12.11
N ALA A 12 4.01 12.96 12.65
CA ALA A 12 3.63 12.72 14.04
C ALA A 12 3.19 11.27 14.29
N TYR A 13 2.43 10.67 13.37
CA TYR A 13 1.87 9.32 13.53
C TYR A 13 2.95 8.25 13.43
N TYR A 14 3.77 8.30 12.41
CA TYR A 14 4.79 7.29 12.13
C TYR A 14 6.10 7.55 12.88
N GLY A 15 6.41 8.80 13.21
CA GLY A 15 7.63 9.15 13.96
C GLY A 15 7.58 8.80 15.46
N ALA A 16 6.40 8.57 16.05
CA ALA A 16 6.28 8.46 17.50
C ALA A 16 5.53 7.23 18.03
N ALA A 17 4.66 6.56 17.25
CA ALA A 17 3.69 5.64 17.83
C ALA A 17 3.31 4.42 17.00
N PHE A 18 3.69 4.33 15.74
CA PHE A 18 3.24 3.26 14.87
C PHE A 18 4.38 2.32 14.49
N ASP A 19 4.24 1.04 14.84
CA ASP A 19 5.18 -0.03 14.53
C ASP A 19 4.63 -0.89 13.37
N GLU A 20 5.05 -0.55 12.15
CA GLU A 20 4.66 -1.26 10.93
C GLU A 20 5.15 -2.70 10.94
N GLN A 21 6.34 -2.96 11.46
CA GLN A 21 6.86 -4.32 11.53
C GLN A 21 6.02 -5.20 12.45
N SER A 22 5.57 -4.67 13.58
CA SER A 22 4.64 -5.38 14.46
C SER A 22 3.28 -5.59 13.77
N ARG A 23 2.78 -4.59 13.02
CA ARG A 23 1.55 -4.73 12.26
C ARG A 23 1.60 -5.89 11.26
N LEU A 24 2.68 -6.02 10.53
CA LEU A 24 2.85 -7.05 9.50
C LEU A 24 3.22 -8.43 10.06
N SER A 25 3.60 -8.55 11.34
CA SER A 25 4.12 -9.82 11.88
C SER A 25 3.40 -10.37 13.11
N THR A 26 3.06 -9.53 14.09
CA THR A 26 2.68 -9.99 15.44
C THR A 26 1.37 -9.44 15.96
N ARG A 27 0.80 -8.38 15.35
CA ARG A 27 -0.40 -7.72 15.86
C ARG A 27 -1.68 -8.54 15.67
N SER A 28 -1.82 -9.16 14.50
CA SER A 28 -2.99 -9.97 14.12
C SER A 28 -2.60 -11.06 13.12
N ALA A 29 -3.51 -11.99 12.84
CA ALA A 29 -3.29 -13.00 11.80
C ALA A 29 -3.35 -12.42 10.37
N GLN A 30 -3.90 -11.21 10.18
CA GLN A 30 -4.00 -10.55 8.87
C GLN A 30 -2.64 -10.07 8.35
N GLY A 31 -1.81 -9.46 9.20
CA GLY A 31 -0.53 -8.86 8.79
C GLY A 31 0.41 -9.84 8.08
N PRO A 32 0.67 -11.04 8.61
CA PRO A 32 1.47 -12.05 7.92
C PRO A 32 0.90 -12.49 6.57
N LEU A 33 -0.41 -12.57 6.43
CA LEU A 33 -1.06 -12.88 5.14
C LEU A 33 -0.85 -11.76 4.13
N GLU A 34 -1.12 -10.52 4.51
CA GLU A 34 -0.86 -9.32 3.69
C GLU A 34 0.58 -9.29 3.20
N PHE A 35 1.53 -9.41 4.13
CA PHE A 35 2.96 -9.39 3.82
C PHE A 35 3.35 -10.49 2.82
N ALA A 36 2.95 -11.73 3.08
CA ALA A 36 3.31 -12.86 2.23
C ALA A 36 2.74 -12.72 0.81
N ARG A 37 1.48 -12.30 0.68
CA ARG A 37 0.84 -12.14 -0.63
C ARG A 37 1.46 -11.02 -1.45
N ILE A 38 1.77 -9.87 -0.85
CA ILE A 38 2.47 -8.79 -1.55
C ILE A 38 3.84 -9.28 -2.05
N GLN A 39 4.60 -9.99 -1.20
CA GLN A 39 5.89 -10.56 -1.59
C GLN A 39 5.77 -11.57 -2.73
N GLU A 40 4.76 -12.41 -2.72
CA GLU A 40 4.47 -13.40 -3.77
C GLU A 40 4.18 -12.70 -5.10
N VAL A 41 3.26 -11.73 -5.10
CA VAL A 41 2.88 -10.99 -6.31
C VAL A 41 4.09 -10.26 -6.91
N VAL A 42 4.87 -9.55 -6.09
CA VAL A 42 6.06 -8.84 -6.57
C VAL A 42 7.06 -9.79 -7.22
N ARG A 43 7.39 -10.91 -6.54
CA ARG A 43 8.35 -11.90 -7.07
C ARG A 43 7.86 -12.59 -8.33
N ALA A 44 6.55 -12.82 -8.48
CA ALA A 44 5.99 -13.46 -9.67
C ALA A 44 6.11 -12.61 -10.96
N HIS A 45 6.34 -11.30 -10.80
CA HIS A 45 6.40 -10.36 -11.93
C HIS A 45 7.82 -9.94 -12.32
N LEU A 46 8.84 -10.34 -11.55
CA LEU A 46 10.20 -9.83 -11.69
C LEU A 46 11.20 -10.96 -11.91
N GLU A 47 12.21 -10.70 -12.74
CA GLU A 47 13.39 -11.55 -12.83
C GLU A 47 14.24 -11.40 -11.56
N THR A 48 14.99 -12.46 -11.24
CA THR A 48 16.01 -12.41 -10.16
C THR A 48 17.04 -11.35 -10.51
N ASP A 49 17.52 -10.60 -9.50
CA ASP A 49 18.47 -9.47 -9.65
C ASP A 49 17.86 -8.12 -10.11
N ALA A 50 16.56 -8.05 -10.33
CA ALA A 50 15.92 -6.78 -10.65
C ALA A 50 16.21 -5.70 -9.60
N ARG A 51 16.38 -4.45 -10.07
CA ARG A 51 16.53 -3.29 -9.21
C ARG A 51 15.20 -2.62 -8.94
N LEU A 52 14.80 -2.56 -7.67
CA LEU A 52 13.51 -2.03 -7.22
C LEU A 52 13.67 -0.73 -6.44
N LEU A 53 12.69 0.16 -6.58
CA LEU A 53 12.50 1.30 -5.69
C LEU A 53 11.28 1.07 -4.81
N ASP A 54 11.45 1.09 -3.49
CA ASP A 54 10.37 1.06 -2.52
C ASP A 54 10.01 2.50 -2.12
N ILE A 55 8.89 3.01 -2.66
CA ILE A 55 8.43 4.39 -2.52
C ILE A 55 7.48 4.48 -1.32
N GLY A 56 7.89 5.17 -0.27
CA GLY A 56 7.18 5.20 1.00
C GLY A 56 7.28 3.87 1.74
N GLY A 57 8.45 3.23 1.67
CA GLY A 57 8.70 1.89 2.18
C GLY A 57 8.80 1.78 3.71
N GLY A 58 8.58 2.87 4.44
CA GLY A 58 8.64 2.89 5.90
C GLY A 58 10.00 2.46 6.42
N ALA A 59 10.00 1.64 7.47
CA ALA A 59 11.23 1.06 8.05
C ALA A 59 11.84 -0.09 7.21
N GLY A 60 11.30 -0.36 6.01
CA GLY A 60 11.89 -1.28 5.04
C GLY A 60 11.46 -2.74 5.20
N ALA A 61 10.31 -3.04 5.79
CA ALA A 61 9.87 -4.42 5.98
C ALA A 61 9.82 -5.21 4.66
N HIS A 62 9.21 -4.66 3.61
CA HIS A 62 9.19 -5.27 2.29
C HIS A 62 10.55 -5.21 1.59
N ALA A 63 11.27 -4.09 1.70
CA ALA A 63 12.59 -3.90 1.09
C ALA A 63 13.60 -4.94 1.59
N VAL A 64 13.64 -5.21 2.91
CA VAL A 64 14.54 -6.21 3.51
C VAL A 64 14.22 -7.61 2.97
N ALA A 65 12.94 -8.00 2.93
CA ALA A 65 12.55 -9.32 2.44
C ALA A 65 12.85 -9.52 0.94
N LEU A 66 12.72 -8.46 0.13
CA LEU A 66 13.06 -8.49 -1.29
C LEU A 66 14.58 -8.54 -1.49
N ARG A 67 15.36 -7.77 -0.73
CA ARG A 67 16.82 -7.88 -0.74
C ARG A 67 17.29 -9.29 -0.38
N ASP A 68 16.71 -9.87 0.65
CA ASP A 68 17.06 -11.23 1.10
C ASP A 68 16.63 -12.31 0.08
N ALA A 69 15.68 -11.98 -0.78
CA ALA A 69 15.30 -12.79 -1.95
C ALA A 69 16.19 -12.58 -3.18
N GLY A 70 17.19 -11.67 -3.12
CA GLY A 70 18.19 -11.47 -4.18
C GLY A 70 17.98 -10.22 -5.03
N PHE A 71 17.00 -9.39 -4.75
CA PHE A 71 16.78 -8.13 -5.47
C PHE A 71 17.68 -7.00 -4.97
N ALA A 72 18.04 -6.07 -5.86
CA ALA A 72 18.68 -4.81 -5.47
C ALA A 72 17.57 -3.80 -5.11
N VAL A 73 17.50 -3.36 -3.86
CA VAL A 73 16.40 -2.49 -3.39
C VAL A 73 16.96 -1.17 -2.85
N ALA A 74 16.43 -0.06 -3.41
CA ALA A 74 16.53 1.27 -2.82
C ALA A 74 15.17 1.66 -2.22
N LEU A 75 15.16 2.53 -1.20
CA LEU A 75 13.96 2.95 -0.50
C LEU A 75 13.94 4.47 -0.33
N ILE A 76 12.76 5.07 -0.47
CA ILE A 76 12.51 6.43 0.02
C ILE A 76 11.31 6.45 0.97
N ASP A 77 11.38 7.33 1.96
CA ASP A 77 10.25 7.59 2.87
C ASP A 77 10.31 9.05 3.35
N PRO A 78 9.17 9.75 3.54
CA PRO A 78 9.17 11.11 4.03
C PRO A 78 9.51 11.23 5.52
N VAL A 79 9.49 10.13 6.30
CA VAL A 79 9.74 10.11 7.75
C VAL A 79 11.20 9.76 8.03
N PRO A 80 12.03 10.68 8.58
CA PRO A 80 13.47 10.44 8.78
C PRO A 80 13.77 9.21 9.63
N GLN A 81 12.99 8.95 10.68
CA GLN A 81 13.16 7.80 11.57
C GLN A 81 12.98 6.45 10.84
N HIS A 82 12.08 6.40 9.86
CA HIS A 82 11.91 5.24 8.99
C HIS A 82 13.15 4.99 8.13
N VAL A 83 13.69 6.05 7.52
CA VAL A 83 14.90 5.99 6.72
C VAL A 83 16.09 5.51 7.57
N GLU A 84 16.25 6.03 8.78
CA GLU A 84 17.30 5.59 9.71
C GLU A 84 17.17 4.09 10.05
N ALA A 85 15.94 3.62 10.26
CA ALA A 85 15.67 2.20 10.53
C ALA A 85 15.99 1.33 9.30
N ALA A 86 15.58 1.73 8.10
CA ALA A 86 15.85 1.02 6.85
C ALA A 86 17.38 0.96 6.57
N VAL A 87 18.11 2.06 6.76
CA VAL A 87 19.58 2.09 6.65
C VAL A 87 20.24 1.15 7.66
N SER A 88 19.76 1.14 8.90
CA SER A 88 20.25 0.24 9.95
C SER A 88 20.00 -1.23 9.61
N ALA A 89 18.93 -1.53 8.85
CA ALA A 89 18.62 -2.86 8.32
C ALA A 89 19.41 -3.20 7.03
N GLY A 90 20.31 -2.30 6.56
CA GLY A 90 21.16 -2.51 5.39
C GLY A 90 20.50 -2.20 4.04
N ILE A 91 19.46 -1.38 4.03
CA ILE A 91 18.81 -0.90 2.80
C ILE A 91 19.40 0.46 2.41
N GLU A 92 19.66 0.67 1.11
CA GLU A 92 19.96 1.99 0.56
C GLU A 92 18.69 2.85 0.67
N ALA A 93 18.66 3.81 1.61
CA ALA A 93 17.45 4.59 1.87
C ALA A 93 17.73 6.09 2.00
N SER A 94 16.77 6.93 1.59
CA SER A 94 16.85 8.38 1.67
C SER A 94 15.50 9.03 1.98
N VAL A 95 15.54 10.21 2.61
CA VAL A 95 14.32 11.00 2.86
C VAL A 95 13.88 11.69 1.58
N ALA A 96 12.70 11.36 1.09
CA ALA A 96 12.12 11.99 -0.09
C ALA A 96 10.58 11.88 -0.11
N ASP A 97 9.96 12.66 -1.00
CA ASP A 97 8.53 12.66 -1.27
C ASP A 97 8.23 11.85 -2.53
N ALA A 98 7.18 11.02 -2.49
CA ALA A 98 6.75 10.23 -3.64
C ALA A 98 6.36 11.09 -4.86
N ARG A 99 6.01 12.36 -4.65
CA ARG A 99 5.64 13.33 -5.69
C ARG A 99 6.84 13.97 -6.39
N GLU A 100 8.07 13.73 -5.89
CA GLU A 100 9.31 14.28 -6.43
C GLU A 100 10.49 13.36 -6.07
N LEU A 101 10.75 12.36 -6.91
CA LEU A 101 11.76 11.33 -6.66
C LEU A 101 13.17 11.79 -7.06
N PRO A 102 14.18 11.64 -6.19
CA PRO A 102 15.56 12.08 -6.43
C PRO A 102 16.36 11.08 -7.30
N PHE A 103 15.74 10.51 -8.32
CA PHE A 103 16.36 9.53 -9.21
C PHE A 103 16.20 9.96 -10.67
N GLU A 104 17.12 9.51 -11.51
CA GLU A 104 17.04 9.71 -12.95
C GLU A 104 15.94 8.85 -13.59
N ASP A 105 15.53 9.20 -14.79
CA ASP A 105 14.57 8.41 -15.57
C ASP A 105 15.11 6.99 -15.82
N ASP A 106 14.22 6.02 -15.92
CA ASP A 106 14.52 4.63 -16.30
C ASP A 106 15.58 3.94 -15.38
N SER A 107 15.70 4.37 -14.10
CA SER A 107 16.72 3.89 -13.14
C SER A 107 16.43 2.55 -12.50
N PHE A 108 15.17 2.09 -12.54
CA PHE A 108 14.69 0.89 -11.85
C PHE A 108 13.93 -0.03 -12.79
N ASP A 109 13.98 -1.34 -12.49
CA ASP A 109 13.19 -2.36 -13.18
C ASP A 109 11.74 -2.39 -12.73
N ALA A 110 11.51 -2.02 -11.45
CA ALA A 110 10.19 -1.90 -10.89
C ALA A 110 10.15 -0.89 -9.72
N ALA A 111 8.96 -0.39 -9.43
CA ALA A 111 8.71 0.41 -8.24
C ALA A 111 7.54 -0.17 -7.41
N LEU A 112 7.74 -0.21 -6.08
CA LEU A 112 6.69 -0.46 -5.10
C LEU A 112 6.21 0.88 -4.55
N MET A 113 4.89 1.05 -4.45
CA MET A 113 4.25 2.22 -3.87
C MET A 113 3.08 1.73 -2.98
N LEU A 114 3.39 1.09 -1.86
CA LEU A 114 2.40 0.39 -1.03
C LEU A 114 1.70 1.33 -0.04
N GLY A 115 2.30 2.49 0.26
CA GLY A 115 1.81 3.47 1.26
C GLY A 115 1.29 4.79 0.70
N PRO A 116 1.97 5.44 -0.24
CA PRO A 116 1.74 6.84 -0.58
C PRO A 116 0.32 7.19 -1.02
N LEU A 117 -0.34 6.36 -1.86
CA LEU A 117 -1.60 6.74 -2.49
C LEU A 117 -2.74 6.98 -1.49
N TYR A 118 -2.80 6.25 -0.39
CA TYR A 118 -3.85 6.48 0.60
C TYR A 118 -3.56 7.63 1.59
N HIS A 119 -2.36 8.21 1.52
CA HIS A 119 -2.00 9.44 2.24
C HIS A 119 -2.20 10.72 1.40
N LEU A 120 -2.35 10.60 0.09
CA LEU A 120 -2.53 11.73 -0.82
C LEU A 120 -4.02 12.00 -1.07
N ALA A 121 -4.54 13.12 -0.52
CA ALA A 121 -5.95 13.47 -0.62
C ALA A 121 -6.37 13.87 -2.03
N GLY A 122 -5.55 14.65 -2.72
CA GLY A 122 -5.83 15.17 -4.05
C GLY A 122 -5.49 14.18 -5.15
N ALA A 123 -6.41 13.95 -6.11
CA ALA A 123 -6.12 13.11 -7.27
C ALA A 123 -4.91 13.61 -8.08
N ALA A 124 -4.69 14.93 -8.14
CA ALA A 124 -3.53 15.52 -8.81
C ALA A 124 -2.20 15.09 -8.16
N ASP A 125 -2.14 15.03 -6.81
CA ASP A 125 -0.95 14.57 -6.08
C ASP A 125 -0.73 13.07 -6.27
N ARG A 126 -1.79 12.26 -6.27
CA ARG A 126 -1.71 10.82 -6.55
C ARG A 126 -1.21 10.54 -7.97
N LEU A 127 -1.76 11.25 -8.96
CA LEU A 127 -1.29 11.16 -10.36
C LEU A 127 0.17 11.64 -10.51
N ARG A 128 0.59 12.68 -9.78
CA ARG A 128 1.98 13.12 -9.75
C ARG A 128 2.91 12.06 -9.18
N ALA A 129 2.55 11.43 -8.07
CA ALA A 129 3.33 10.34 -7.49
C ALA A 129 3.42 9.12 -8.42
N LEU A 130 2.31 8.75 -9.08
CA LEU A 130 2.31 7.69 -10.09
C LEU A 130 3.15 8.06 -11.34
N ALA A 131 3.12 9.32 -11.76
CA ALA A 131 3.97 9.82 -12.87
C ALA A 131 5.47 9.76 -12.52
N GLU A 132 5.83 10.08 -11.27
CA GLU A 132 7.21 9.93 -10.80
C GLU A 132 7.63 8.44 -10.73
N ALA A 133 6.78 7.56 -10.18
CA ALA A 133 7.03 6.12 -10.19
C ALA A 133 7.22 5.60 -11.63
N ARG A 134 6.39 6.08 -12.57
CA ARG A 134 6.52 5.75 -14.00
C ARG A 134 7.83 6.29 -14.59
N ARG A 135 8.22 7.52 -14.27
CA ARG A 135 9.43 8.17 -14.80
C ARG A 135 10.71 7.41 -14.43
N VAL A 136 10.80 6.98 -13.18
CA VAL A 136 11.99 6.28 -12.68
C VAL A 136 12.03 4.80 -13.06
N THR A 137 10.90 4.23 -13.49
CA THR A 137 10.82 2.83 -13.94
C THR A 137 11.08 2.73 -15.44
N ARG A 138 11.94 1.82 -15.86
CA ARG A 138 12.31 1.61 -17.27
C ARG A 138 11.13 1.09 -18.12
N PRO A 139 11.12 1.31 -19.44
CA PRO A 139 10.16 0.70 -20.35
C PRO A 139 10.10 -0.82 -20.19
N GLY A 140 8.89 -1.38 -20.17
CA GLY A 140 8.63 -2.79 -19.88
C GLY A 140 8.67 -3.17 -18.41
N GLY A 141 9.09 -2.27 -17.52
CA GLY A 141 9.07 -2.46 -16.07
C GLY A 141 7.67 -2.45 -15.46
N CYS A 142 7.58 -2.72 -14.16
CA CYS A 142 6.32 -2.81 -13.43
C CYS A 142 6.24 -1.77 -12.31
N VAL A 143 5.02 -1.30 -12.02
CA VAL A 143 4.72 -0.58 -10.78
C VAL A 143 3.67 -1.37 -9.99
N PHE A 144 3.93 -1.56 -8.70
CA PHE A 144 3.04 -2.19 -7.72
C PHE A 144 2.48 -1.09 -6.82
N ALA A 145 1.20 -0.77 -6.95
CA ALA A 145 0.58 0.32 -6.23
C ALA A 145 -0.45 -0.20 -5.23
N GLY A 146 -0.22 0.05 -3.95
CA GLY A 146 -1.10 -0.32 -2.84
C GLY A 146 -2.12 0.75 -2.54
N ALA A 147 -3.33 0.35 -2.17
CA ALA A 147 -4.38 1.23 -1.67
C ALA A 147 -5.18 0.55 -0.57
N ILE A 148 -5.81 1.34 0.30
CA ILE A 148 -6.80 0.84 1.27
C ILE A 148 -8.17 0.85 0.61
N SER A 149 -8.89 -0.28 0.67
CA SER A 149 -10.25 -0.38 0.15
C SER A 149 -11.20 0.48 0.97
N ARG A 150 -11.99 1.34 0.30
CA ARG A 150 -12.98 2.19 0.98
C ARG A 150 -14.10 1.39 1.64
N TYR A 151 -14.43 0.22 1.12
CA TYR A 151 -15.52 -0.59 1.64
C TYR A 151 -15.17 -1.28 2.95
N VAL A 152 -13.92 -1.72 3.09
CA VAL A 152 -13.43 -2.34 4.33
C VAL A 152 -13.08 -1.28 5.37
N ALA A 153 -12.47 -0.19 4.96
CA ALA A 153 -12.19 0.93 5.86
C ALA A 153 -13.47 1.46 6.53
N PHE A 154 -14.59 1.49 5.81
CA PHE A 154 -15.88 1.85 6.37
C PHE A 154 -16.29 0.95 7.55
N GLY A 155 -16.22 -0.37 7.39
CA GLY A 155 -16.62 -1.32 8.44
C GLY A 155 -15.71 -1.26 9.66
N GLN A 156 -14.40 -1.29 9.46
CA GLN A 156 -13.44 -1.35 10.57
C GLN A 156 -13.31 -0.03 11.36
N ILE A 157 -13.32 1.09 10.68
CA ILE A 157 -12.98 2.37 11.29
C ILE A 157 -14.19 3.03 11.95
N TYR A 158 -15.36 2.92 11.31
CA TYR A 158 -16.54 3.67 11.74
C TYR A 158 -17.53 2.86 12.58
N LEU A 159 -17.70 1.56 12.30
CA LEU A 159 -18.67 0.75 13.00
C LEU A 159 -18.18 0.15 14.31
N THR A 160 -16.86 0.01 14.47
CA THR A 160 -16.28 -0.67 15.64
C THR A 160 -15.76 0.26 16.73
N ARG A 161 -15.47 1.54 16.42
CA ARG A 161 -14.78 2.43 17.38
C ARG A 161 -15.66 3.39 18.16
N ASP A 162 -16.67 3.95 17.56
CA ASP A 162 -17.60 4.84 18.27
C ASP A 162 -18.88 5.11 17.45
N PRO A 163 -19.86 4.22 17.52
CA PRO A 163 -21.13 4.38 16.77
C PRO A 163 -21.93 5.61 17.19
N GLU A 164 -21.73 6.12 18.42
CA GLU A 164 -22.51 7.25 18.94
C GLU A 164 -22.00 8.61 18.43
N THR A 165 -20.74 8.68 18.03
CA THR A 165 -20.15 9.91 17.46
C THR A 165 -20.05 9.87 15.94
N ALA A 166 -20.58 8.83 15.33
CA ALA A 166 -20.55 8.64 13.90
C ALA A 166 -21.36 9.70 13.15
N ASP A 167 -20.71 10.40 12.25
CA ASP A 167 -21.34 11.38 11.37
C ASP A 167 -21.72 10.70 10.05
N VAL A 168 -23.03 10.61 9.78
CA VAL A 168 -23.54 9.93 8.59
C VAL A 168 -23.04 10.59 7.30
N ASP A 169 -22.84 11.90 7.29
CA ASP A 169 -22.35 12.62 6.11
C ASP A 169 -20.88 12.27 5.84
N GLU A 170 -20.06 12.06 6.88
CA GLU A 170 -18.69 11.56 6.72
C GLU A 170 -18.67 10.14 6.15
N TRP A 171 -19.62 9.28 6.56
CA TRP A 171 -19.72 7.93 6.02
C TRP A 171 -20.14 7.94 4.54
N VAL A 172 -21.08 8.80 4.20
CA VAL A 172 -21.52 8.98 2.81
C VAL A 172 -20.35 9.49 1.95
N ALA A 173 -19.58 10.45 2.47
CA ALA A 173 -18.41 10.97 1.78
C ALA A 173 -17.32 9.89 1.58
N LEU A 174 -17.08 9.04 2.59
CA LEU A 174 -16.16 7.92 2.44
C LEU A 174 -16.61 6.94 1.37
N LEU A 175 -17.86 6.49 1.42
CA LEU A 175 -18.36 5.48 0.48
C LEU A 175 -18.45 5.99 -0.96
N ARG A 176 -18.83 7.25 -1.15
CA ARG A 176 -19.01 7.82 -2.49
C ARG A 176 -17.73 8.38 -3.10
N GLU A 177 -16.91 9.01 -2.28
CA GLU A 177 -15.79 9.84 -2.74
C GLU A 177 -14.42 9.32 -2.26
N GLY A 178 -14.38 8.27 -1.42
CA GLY A 178 -13.14 7.77 -0.81
C GLY A 178 -12.51 8.75 0.19
N ARG A 179 -13.25 9.76 0.61
CA ARG A 179 -12.76 10.82 1.50
C ARG A 179 -12.94 10.41 2.96
N PRO A 180 -11.82 10.13 3.69
CA PRO A 180 -11.90 9.74 5.09
C PRO A 180 -12.28 10.91 5.99
N SER A 181 -12.83 10.59 7.17
CA SER A 181 -13.10 11.58 8.21
C SER A 181 -11.80 12.27 8.66
N PRO A 182 -11.80 13.60 8.81
CA PRO A 182 -10.67 14.33 9.38
C PRO A 182 -10.39 13.96 10.85
N ARG A 183 -11.35 13.31 11.52
CA ARG A 183 -11.23 12.84 12.92
C ARG A 183 -10.48 11.52 13.05
N LEU A 184 -10.21 10.81 11.94
CA LEU A 184 -9.39 9.59 11.98
C LEU A 184 -8.02 9.89 12.56
N ARG A 185 -7.55 9.04 13.48
CA ARG A 185 -6.19 9.10 13.98
C ARG A 185 -5.17 8.81 12.88
N PHE A 186 -5.49 7.84 12.00
CA PHE A 186 -4.69 7.49 10.85
C PHE A 186 -4.66 8.65 9.84
N PRO A 187 -3.50 9.08 9.34
CA PRO A 187 -3.35 10.24 8.45
C PRO A 187 -3.76 9.90 7.02
N ALA A 188 -5.03 9.50 6.84
CA ALA A 188 -5.56 9.12 5.54
C ALA A 188 -5.96 10.35 4.70
N GLY A 189 -5.62 10.31 3.43
CA GLY A 189 -6.04 11.27 2.42
C GLY A 189 -7.17 10.75 1.53
N HIS A 190 -7.07 9.47 1.11
CA HIS A 190 -8.05 8.86 0.20
C HIS A 190 -8.10 7.34 0.38
N PHE A 191 -9.29 6.77 0.22
CA PHE A 191 -9.50 5.32 0.13
C PHE A 191 -10.11 4.97 -1.22
N HIS A 192 -9.60 3.94 -1.88
CA HIS A 192 -9.91 3.62 -3.26
C HIS A 192 -10.98 2.53 -3.41
N THR A 193 -11.65 2.51 -4.56
CA THR A 193 -12.16 1.27 -5.16
C THR A 193 -11.11 0.68 -6.09
N ALA A 194 -11.27 -0.59 -6.45
CA ALA A 194 -10.36 -1.22 -7.42
C ALA A 194 -10.40 -0.52 -8.79
N GLU A 195 -11.58 -0.05 -9.23
CA GLU A 195 -11.76 0.66 -10.49
C GLU A 195 -11.09 2.03 -10.48
N GLU A 196 -11.15 2.77 -9.37
CA GLU A 196 -10.44 4.05 -9.24
C GLU A 196 -8.93 3.86 -9.28
N LEU A 197 -8.41 2.90 -8.54
CA LEU A 197 -6.98 2.59 -8.54
C LEU A 197 -6.49 2.21 -9.94
N ALA A 198 -7.23 1.35 -10.64
CA ALA A 198 -6.93 0.99 -12.03
C ALA A 198 -6.97 2.21 -12.97
N GLY A 199 -7.99 3.07 -12.81
CA GLY A 199 -8.15 4.29 -13.59
C GLY A 199 -7.02 5.30 -13.38
N GLU A 200 -6.52 5.45 -12.16
CA GLU A 200 -5.39 6.34 -11.83
C GLU A 200 -4.09 5.83 -12.46
N LEU A 201 -3.79 4.52 -12.37
CA LEU A 201 -2.62 3.95 -13.03
C LEU A 201 -2.71 4.11 -14.58
N THR A 202 -3.87 3.79 -15.16
CA THR A 202 -4.10 3.96 -16.61
C THR A 202 -3.91 5.42 -17.03
N SER A 203 -4.44 6.38 -16.24
CA SER A 203 -4.29 7.82 -16.50
C SER A 203 -2.83 8.28 -16.36
N ALA A 204 -2.05 7.64 -15.52
CA ALA A 204 -0.61 7.88 -15.40
C ALA A 204 0.22 7.24 -16.53
N GLY A 205 -0.43 6.49 -17.45
CA GLY A 205 0.21 5.91 -18.64
C GLY A 205 0.79 4.51 -18.44
N PHE A 206 0.26 3.74 -17.50
CA PHE A 206 0.53 2.30 -17.37
C PHE A 206 -0.44 1.51 -18.24
N ASP A 207 0.08 0.44 -18.86
CA ASP A 207 -0.68 -0.55 -19.61
C ASP A 207 -0.89 -1.84 -18.80
N ALA A 208 -1.79 -2.70 -19.28
CA ALA A 208 -2.06 -4.02 -18.68
C ALA A 208 -2.30 -3.95 -17.15
N VAL A 209 -3.06 -2.94 -16.71
CA VAL A 209 -3.34 -2.74 -15.29
C VAL A 209 -4.27 -3.83 -14.79
N SER A 210 -3.83 -4.57 -13.77
CA SER A 210 -4.68 -5.48 -12.97
C SER A 210 -4.77 -4.98 -11.54
N VAL A 211 -5.89 -5.25 -10.87
CA VAL A 211 -6.07 -4.94 -9.44
C VAL A 211 -6.61 -6.15 -8.72
N GLN A 212 -5.97 -6.51 -7.63
CA GLN A 212 -6.35 -7.62 -6.78
C GLN A 212 -6.56 -7.20 -5.33
N GLY A 213 -7.42 -7.94 -4.63
CA GLY A 213 -7.52 -7.88 -3.17
C GLY A 213 -6.39 -8.67 -2.53
N VAL A 214 -5.72 -8.09 -1.52
CA VAL A 214 -4.54 -8.71 -0.90
C VAL A 214 -4.95 -9.80 0.09
N GLU A 215 -5.75 -9.47 1.11
CA GLU A 215 -6.14 -10.41 2.18
C GLU A 215 -7.44 -11.16 1.88
N GLY A 216 -8.15 -10.69 0.85
CA GLY A 216 -9.43 -11.27 0.45
C GLY A 216 -10.55 -11.10 1.49
N PRO A 217 -11.66 -11.81 1.32
CA PRO A 217 -12.85 -11.63 2.15
C PRO A 217 -12.68 -12.07 3.62
N ALA A 218 -11.66 -12.87 3.92
CA ALA A 218 -11.35 -13.28 5.29
C ALA A 218 -10.48 -12.26 6.05
N GLY A 219 -9.93 -11.24 5.38
CA GLY A 219 -8.99 -10.30 5.98
C GLY A 219 -9.53 -9.59 7.23
N MET A 220 -10.79 -9.16 7.21
CA MET A 220 -11.43 -8.51 8.37
C MET A 220 -11.56 -9.44 9.58
N LEU A 221 -11.81 -10.73 9.37
CA LEU A 221 -11.85 -11.71 10.45
C LEU A 221 -10.43 -11.94 11.02
N LEU A 222 -9.45 -12.09 10.14
CA LEU A 222 -8.05 -12.29 10.55
C LEU A 222 -7.49 -11.11 11.35
N GLU A 223 -7.94 -9.89 11.09
CA GLU A 223 -7.55 -8.71 11.87
C GLU A 223 -8.01 -8.80 13.35
N GLN A 224 -9.06 -9.57 13.64
CA GLN A 224 -9.56 -9.79 15.00
C GLN A 224 -8.93 -11.02 15.68
N LEU A 225 -8.18 -11.81 14.95
CA LEU A 225 -7.53 -13.02 15.45
C LEU A 225 -6.05 -12.74 15.78
N PRO A 226 -5.50 -13.40 16.81
CA PRO A 226 -4.09 -13.26 17.15
C PRO A 226 -3.18 -13.81 16.06
N ALA A 227 -1.96 -13.29 15.97
CA ALA A 227 -0.99 -13.68 14.94
C ALA A 227 -0.60 -15.16 14.97
N ASP A 228 -0.72 -15.81 16.13
CA ASP A 228 -0.46 -17.24 16.33
C ASP A 228 -1.69 -18.14 16.10
N THR A 229 -2.74 -17.60 15.44
CA THR A 229 -3.88 -18.39 14.98
C THR A 229 -3.42 -19.65 14.24
N ASP A 230 -4.16 -20.74 14.41
CA ASP A 230 -3.80 -22.07 13.89
C ASP A 230 -3.57 -22.06 12.36
N ALA A 231 -2.69 -22.97 11.91
CA ALA A 231 -2.29 -23.03 10.51
C ALA A 231 -3.46 -23.32 9.56
N ALA A 232 -4.41 -24.16 9.96
CA ALA A 232 -5.54 -24.53 9.10
C ALA A 232 -6.43 -23.32 8.81
N THR A 233 -6.66 -22.45 9.80
CA THR A 233 -7.41 -21.20 9.62
C THR A 233 -6.64 -20.23 8.71
N ARG A 234 -5.33 -20.07 8.88
CA ARG A 234 -4.50 -19.21 8.03
C ARG A 234 -4.43 -19.73 6.60
N ASP A 235 -4.23 -21.02 6.40
CA ASP A 235 -4.15 -21.65 5.07
C ASP A 235 -5.48 -21.52 4.31
N ALA A 236 -6.62 -21.73 5.02
CA ALA A 236 -7.93 -21.52 4.43
C ALA A 236 -8.16 -20.05 4.01
N ALA A 237 -7.76 -19.10 4.83
CA ALA A 237 -7.85 -17.68 4.51
C ALA A 237 -6.95 -17.29 3.32
N ALA A 238 -5.72 -17.80 3.28
CA ALA A 238 -4.81 -17.57 2.15
C ALA A 238 -5.38 -18.12 0.85
N HIS A 239 -5.95 -19.33 0.88
CA HIS A 239 -6.60 -19.93 -0.28
C HIS A 239 -7.83 -19.11 -0.75
N LEU A 240 -8.66 -18.63 0.17
CA LEU A 240 -9.79 -17.75 -0.16
C LEU A 240 -9.32 -16.42 -0.76
N ALA A 241 -8.24 -15.84 -0.22
CA ALA A 241 -7.65 -14.61 -0.74
C ALA A 241 -7.15 -14.80 -2.18
N ASP A 242 -6.50 -15.91 -2.46
CA ASP A 242 -6.00 -16.25 -3.79
C ASP A 242 -7.14 -16.42 -4.81
N VAL A 243 -8.14 -17.24 -4.49
CA VAL A 243 -9.30 -17.48 -5.37
C VAL A 243 -10.10 -16.21 -5.63
N ALA A 244 -10.25 -15.35 -4.62
CA ALA A 244 -11.06 -14.12 -4.69
C ALA A 244 -10.28 -12.89 -5.19
N ALA A 245 -8.96 -13.00 -5.37
CA ALA A 245 -8.05 -11.87 -5.59
C ALA A 245 -8.54 -10.89 -6.67
N GLU A 246 -8.96 -11.40 -7.81
CA GLU A 246 -9.42 -10.59 -8.96
C GLU A 246 -10.94 -10.66 -9.19
N MET A 247 -11.69 -11.33 -8.33
CA MET A 247 -13.16 -11.46 -8.49
C MET A 247 -13.84 -10.10 -8.31
N PRO A 248 -14.51 -9.56 -9.34
CA PRO A 248 -15.18 -8.27 -9.24
C PRO A 248 -16.19 -8.23 -8.09
N GLY A 249 -16.14 -7.17 -7.30
CA GLY A 249 -17.00 -6.98 -6.13
C GLY A 249 -16.49 -7.70 -4.87
N ILE A 250 -15.84 -8.87 -4.99
CA ILE A 250 -15.28 -9.59 -3.82
C ILE A 250 -13.89 -9.05 -3.48
N ARG A 251 -13.05 -8.75 -4.46
CA ARG A 251 -11.71 -8.17 -4.25
C ARG A 251 -11.75 -6.89 -3.40
N ASP A 252 -12.78 -6.07 -3.55
CA ASP A 252 -12.93 -4.83 -2.80
C ASP A 252 -13.27 -5.04 -1.32
N PHE A 253 -13.64 -6.27 -0.90
CA PHE A 253 -13.75 -6.64 0.51
C PHE A 253 -12.42 -7.03 1.16
N SER A 254 -11.32 -6.88 0.47
CA SER A 254 -9.98 -6.93 1.06
C SER A 254 -9.64 -5.63 1.80
N GLY A 255 -8.83 -5.70 2.85
CA GLY A 255 -8.31 -4.52 3.56
C GLY A 255 -7.46 -3.65 2.65
N HIS A 256 -6.60 -4.31 1.87
CA HIS A 256 -5.73 -3.67 0.89
C HIS A 256 -6.04 -4.16 -0.52
N LEU A 257 -5.89 -3.24 -1.47
CA LEU A 257 -5.90 -3.47 -2.90
C LEU A 257 -4.46 -3.31 -3.42
N LEU A 258 -4.04 -4.18 -4.32
CA LEU A 258 -2.75 -4.09 -4.99
C LEU A 258 -2.98 -4.03 -6.50
N ALA A 259 -2.60 -2.91 -7.11
CA ALA A 259 -2.55 -2.77 -8.56
C ALA A 259 -1.16 -3.12 -9.08
N VAL A 260 -1.12 -3.82 -10.21
CA VAL A 260 0.09 -4.03 -11.01
C VAL A 260 -0.12 -3.37 -12.36
N GLY A 261 0.74 -2.40 -12.70
CA GLY A 261 0.76 -1.74 -14.00
C GLY A 261 2.10 -1.96 -14.70
N ARG A 262 2.09 -2.16 -16.01
CA ARG A 262 3.32 -2.27 -16.81
C ARG A 262 3.57 -1.02 -17.63
N LEU A 263 4.83 -0.65 -17.77
CA LEU A 263 5.20 0.40 -18.69
C LEU A 263 5.26 -0.17 -20.12
N PRO A 264 4.72 0.58 -21.12
CA PRO A 264 4.88 0.21 -22.53
C PRO A 264 6.35 0.03 -22.89
N LEU A 265 6.65 -0.91 -23.77
CA LEU A 265 7.94 -0.97 -24.45
C LEU A 265 8.04 0.23 -25.41
N ARG A 266 9.19 0.90 -25.45
CA ARG A 266 9.43 1.98 -26.41
C ARG A 266 9.61 1.45 -27.82
#